data_ccf67b90ceba4dbdda1476955feb3fa2
#
_entry.id   ccf67b90ceba4dbdda1476955feb3fa2
#
_cell.length_a   1.000
_cell.length_b   1.000
_cell.length_c   1.000
_cell.angle_alpha   90.00
_cell.angle_beta   90.00
_cell.angle_gamma   90.00
#
_symmetry.space_group_name_H-M   'P 1'
#
loop_
_entity.id
_entity.type
_entity.pdbx_description
1 polymer ?
#
loop_
_entity_poly.entity_id
_entity_poly.type
_entity_poly.pdbx_seq_one_letter_code
_entity_poly.pdbx_strand_id
1 'polypeptide(L)'
;VAVTEAVVAKAQGNFATLNDIATDVKNKFQDKTVGLIMPILSRNRFSLLLKGIARGVKKLVIQLSLPSDEVGNHLITQEQLLDSGINPYDILTEEQFYKLFGTPKHEFTGVNYVELYKSYGGENCEIIFSNNPCSILKYTKNVINADIHTRDLTKKMLLKAGAEKVVSLSDILNESVNNSGFNPEYGLLGSNVSTDEQVKLFPKDTMQFAKDLQKEFKSRKGKTIECMIYGDGAFKDPVGKIWELADPVVSPGYTDGLTGLPNEIKLKYVADNTIGNLQGEDAQNAMIEIIKQKNKDLKNQNVSLGTTPRRLTDLLGSLSDLTSGSGDKGTPFILIKNYFKNYAD
;
A
#
# COMPACT_ATOMS: atom_id res chain seq x y z
N VAL A 1 21.43 -2.61 -5.13
CA VAL A 1 21.11 -3.13 -3.79
C VAL A 1 19.78 -2.54 -3.34
N ALA A 2 18.86 -3.41 -2.95
CA ALA A 2 17.59 -3.00 -2.37
C ALA A 2 17.57 -3.31 -0.87
N VAL A 3 17.04 -2.38 -0.07
CA VAL A 3 16.94 -2.48 1.40
C VAL A 3 15.46 -2.34 1.78
N THR A 4 14.96 -3.24 2.63
CA THR A 4 13.57 -3.14 3.08
C THR A 4 13.33 -1.87 3.91
N GLU A 5 12.17 -1.23 3.72
CA GLU A 5 11.73 -0.07 4.50
C GLU A 5 11.78 -0.33 6.01
N ALA A 6 11.48 -1.56 6.41
CA ALA A 6 11.43 -1.96 7.80
C ALA A 6 12.77 -1.79 8.53
N VAL A 7 13.88 -2.14 7.88
CA VAL A 7 15.23 -1.96 8.46
C VAL A 7 15.60 -0.49 8.56
N VAL A 8 15.23 0.29 7.53
CA VAL A 8 15.52 1.73 7.51
C VAL A 8 14.74 2.46 8.61
N ALA A 9 13.43 2.19 8.72
CA ALA A 9 12.60 2.76 9.78
C ALA A 9 13.12 2.39 11.19
N LYS A 10 13.52 1.12 11.38
CA LYS A 10 14.11 0.65 12.64
C LYS A 10 15.43 1.35 12.97
N ALA A 11 16.30 1.51 11.97
CA ALA A 11 17.58 2.23 12.15
C ALA A 11 17.38 3.71 12.50
N GLN A 12 16.30 4.32 12.00
CA GLN A 12 15.90 5.69 12.33
C GLN A 12 15.22 5.82 13.70
N GLY A 13 14.86 4.71 14.36
CA GLY A 13 14.03 4.75 15.57
C GLY A 13 12.64 5.32 15.32
N ASN A 14 12.10 5.15 14.10
CA ASN A 14 10.84 5.79 13.69
C ASN A 14 9.61 5.03 14.18
N PHE A 15 9.34 5.14 15.49
CA PHE A 15 8.26 4.47 16.20
C PHE A 15 7.34 5.48 16.87
N ALA A 16 6.07 5.11 17.01
CA ALA A 16 5.09 5.86 17.80
C ALA A 16 4.24 4.91 18.63
N THR A 17 3.81 5.37 19.81
CA THR A 17 2.89 4.62 20.68
C THR A 17 1.43 4.86 20.28
N LEU A 18 0.53 4.01 20.75
CA LEU A 18 -0.91 4.24 20.59
C LEU A 18 -1.35 5.53 21.27
N ASN A 19 -0.68 5.94 22.34
CA ASN A 19 -0.98 7.19 23.03
C ASN A 19 -0.52 8.41 22.20
N ASP A 20 0.55 8.31 21.42
CA ASP A 20 0.95 9.38 20.50
C ASP A 20 -0.09 9.54 19.37
N ILE A 21 -0.60 8.43 18.83
CA ILE A 21 -1.71 8.44 17.86
C ILE A 21 -2.95 9.08 18.50
N ALA A 22 -3.32 8.64 19.70
CA ALA A 22 -4.47 9.18 20.42
C ALA A 22 -4.34 10.68 20.68
N THR A 23 -3.16 11.15 21.09
CA THR A 23 -2.89 12.55 21.33
C THR A 23 -3.03 13.38 20.05
N ASP A 24 -2.46 12.92 18.94
CA ASP A 24 -2.56 13.62 17.66
C ASP A 24 -4.01 13.69 17.15
N VAL A 25 -4.74 12.58 17.24
CA VAL A 25 -6.16 12.51 16.88
C VAL A 25 -6.99 13.46 17.77
N LYS A 26 -6.75 13.46 19.08
CA LYS A 26 -7.42 14.35 20.02
C LYS A 26 -7.14 15.83 19.71
N ASN A 27 -5.91 16.18 19.39
CA ASN A 27 -5.54 17.54 18.99
C ASN A 27 -6.27 17.96 17.70
N LYS A 28 -6.48 17.03 16.78
CA LYS A 28 -7.17 17.32 15.53
C LYS A 28 -8.69 17.43 15.68
N PHE A 29 -9.31 16.63 16.54
CA PHE A 29 -10.78 16.52 16.63
C PHE A 29 -11.41 17.01 17.95
N GLN A 30 -10.62 17.31 18.99
CA GLN A 30 -11.10 17.94 20.24
C GLN A 30 -12.24 17.18 20.92
N ASP A 31 -12.06 15.89 21.18
CA ASP A 31 -13.04 15.00 21.85
C ASP A 31 -14.43 14.95 21.16
N LYS A 32 -14.49 15.13 19.86
CA LYS A 32 -15.74 15.00 19.09
C LYS A 32 -16.06 13.54 18.72
N THR A 33 -17.28 13.33 18.25
CA THR A 33 -17.61 12.12 17.49
C THR A 33 -16.89 12.15 16.15
N VAL A 34 -16.23 11.09 15.79
CA VAL A 34 -15.45 10.97 14.54
C VAL A 34 -15.92 9.76 13.75
N GLY A 35 -16.14 9.96 12.47
CA GLY A 35 -16.35 8.89 11.51
C GLY A 35 -15.01 8.37 10.99
N LEU A 36 -14.85 7.06 10.86
CA LEU A 36 -13.70 6.45 10.24
C LEU A 36 -14.19 5.60 9.08
N ILE A 37 -13.72 5.92 7.87
CA ILE A 37 -14.28 5.33 6.66
C ILE A 37 -13.28 4.47 5.91
N MET A 38 -13.81 3.37 5.39
CA MET A 38 -13.20 2.49 4.40
C MET A 38 -11.78 2.02 4.73
N PRO A 39 -11.53 1.53 5.96
CA PRO A 39 -10.23 0.96 6.29
C PRO A 39 -10.01 -0.35 5.53
N ILE A 40 -8.76 -0.63 5.18
CA ILE A 40 -8.37 -1.98 4.77
C ILE A 40 -8.55 -2.92 5.96
N LEU A 41 -9.20 -4.07 5.71
CA LEU A 41 -9.42 -5.09 6.73
C LEU A 41 -8.10 -5.80 7.05
N SER A 42 -7.52 -5.47 8.19
CA SER A 42 -6.23 -6.01 8.61
C SER A 42 -6.18 -6.19 10.12
N ARG A 43 -5.74 -7.38 10.54
CA ARG A 43 -5.48 -7.68 11.96
C ARG A 43 -4.11 -7.22 12.46
N ASN A 44 -3.18 -6.94 11.55
CA ASN A 44 -1.79 -6.64 11.89
C ASN A 44 -1.43 -5.16 11.78
N ARG A 45 -2.02 -4.44 10.82
CA ARG A 45 -1.68 -3.06 10.50
C ARG A 45 -2.75 -2.12 11.03
N PHE A 46 -3.91 -2.15 10.42
CA PHE A 46 -4.96 -1.20 10.73
C PHE A 46 -5.56 -1.39 12.13
N SER A 47 -5.66 -2.61 12.63
CA SER A 47 -6.25 -2.88 13.95
C SER A 47 -5.55 -2.12 15.09
N LEU A 48 -4.23 -2.00 15.04
CA LEU A 48 -3.48 -1.25 16.05
C LEU A 48 -3.69 0.28 15.88
N LEU A 49 -3.75 0.75 14.64
CA LEU A 49 -4.08 2.15 14.34
C LEU A 49 -5.48 2.50 14.86
N LEU A 50 -6.44 1.60 14.64
CA LEU A 50 -7.82 1.75 15.14
C LEU A 50 -7.86 1.90 16.66
N LYS A 51 -7.09 1.10 17.40
CA LYS A 51 -6.96 1.19 18.86
C LYS A 51 -6.48 2.58 19.30
N GLY A 52 -5.44 3.10 18.63
CA GLY A 52 -4.91 4.44 18.91
C GLY A 52 -5.92 5.55 18.56
N ILE A 53 -6.58 5.45 17.42
CA ILE A 53 -7.61 6.39 16.97
C ILE A 53 -8.78 6.42 17.95
N ALA A 54 -9.28 5.24 18.35
CA ALA A 54 -10.42 5.12 19.27
C ALA A 54 -10.15 5.77 20.64
N ARG A 55 -8.91 5.67 21.14
CA ARG A 55 -8.49 6.34 22.39
C ARG A 55 -8.49 7.88 22.29
N GLY A 56 -8.37 8.42 21.07
CA GLY A 56 -8.27 9.88 20.84
C GLY A 56 -9.60 10.57 20.56
N VAL A 57 -10.74 9.87 20.58
CA VAL A 57 -12.06 10.42 20.22
C VAL A 57 -13.12 10.10 21.27
N LYS A 58 -14.18 10.92 21.34
CA LYS A 58 -15.30 10.68 22.26
C LYS A 58 -16.17 9.51 21.84
N LYS A 59 -16.48 9.40 20.56
CA LYS A 59 -17.23 8.31 19.93
C LYS A 59 -16.64 8.08 18.53
N LEU A 60 -16.53 6.80 18.15
CA LEU A 60 -16.08 6.39 16.85
C LEU A 60 -17.21 5.71 16.08
N VAL A 61 -17.46 6.14 14.85
CA VAL A 61 -18.37 5.47 13.91
C VAL A 61 -17.54 4.93 12.76
N ILE A 62 -17.44 3.62 12.64
CA ILE A 62 -16.65 2.96 11.59
C ILE A 62 -17.59 2.60 10.44
N GLN A 63 -17.27 3.05 9.23
CA GLN A 63 -17.97 2.66 8.01
C GLN A 63 -17.13 1.67 7.22
N LEU A 64 -17.64 0.45 7.07
CA LEU A 64 -17.03 -0.62 6.28
C LEU A 64 -17.74 -0.74 4.93
N SER A 65 -17.02 -1.17 3.91
CA SER A 65 -17.56 -1.45 2.57
C SER A 65 -18.00 -2.91 2.42
N LEU A 66 -18.93 -3.15 1.51
CA LEU A 66 -19.46 -4.47 1.16
C LEU A 66 -19.27 -4.76 -0.33
N PRO A 67 -18.96 -5.98 -0.69
CA PRO A 67 -18.72 -7.17 0.14
C PRO A 67 -17.33 -7.21 0.76
N SER A 68 -16.41 -6.32 0.31
CA SER A 68 -15.00 -6.31 0.66
C SER A 68 -14.44 -4.90 0.80
N ASP A 69 -13.22 -4.79 1.33
CA ASP A 69 -12.42 -3.57 1.26
C ASP A 69 -11.87 -3.31 -0.17
N GLU A 70 -11.12 -2.22 -0.35
CA GLU A 70 -10.58 -1.80 -1.65
C GLU A 70 -9.52 -2.76 -2.24
N VAL A 71 -8.95 -3.65 -1.43
CA VAL A 71 -7.95 -4.65 -1.88
C VAL A 71 -8.51 -6.06 -1.96
N GLY A 72 -9.80 -6.25 -1.65
CA GLY A 72 -10.50 -7.51 -1.82
C GLY A 72 -10.53 -8.41 -0.59
N ASN A 73 -10.25 -7.90 0.62
CA ASN A 73 -10.54 -8.64 1.84
C ASN A 73 -12.05 -8.65 2.08
N HIS A 74 -12.65 -9.82 2.03
CA HIS A 74 -14.09 -9.99 2.11
C HIS A 74 -14.62 -10.00 3.54
N LEU A 75 -15.70 -9.24 3.79
CA LEU A 75 -16.57 -9.40 4.95
C LEU A 75 -17.63 -10.49 4.70
N ILE A 76 -18.16 -10.51 3.47
CA ILE A 76 -19.13 -11.49 2.95
C ILE A 76 -18.76 -11.82 1.50
N THR A 77 -19.30 -12.89 0.95
CA THR A 77 -19.07 -13.22 -0.46
C THR A 77 -19.91 -12.33 -1.38
N GLN A 78 -19.52 -12.25 -2.66
CA GLN A 78 -20.32 -11.57 -3.69
C GLN A 78 -21.71 -12.23 -3.87
N GLU A 79 -21.78 -13.56 -3.73
CA GLU A 79 -23.01 -14.32 -3.83
C GLU A 79 -23.96 -13.96 -2.66
N GLN A 80 -23.45 -13.93 -1.42
CA GLN A 80 -24.23 -13.50 -0.27
C GLN A 80 -24.78 -12.07 -0.43
N LEU A 81 -23.97 -11.16 -0.96
CA LEU A 81 -24.43 -9.79 -1.25
C LEU A 81 -25.56 -9.77 -2.28
N LEU A 82 -25.42 -10.52 -3.37
CA LEU A 82 -26.42 -10.62 -4.43
C LEU A 82 -27.73 -11.20 -3.91
N ASP A 83 -27.66 -12.32 -3.18
CA ASP A 83 -28.82 -13.03 -2.64
C ASP A 83 -29.58 -12.22 -1.58
N SER A 84 -28.89 -11.33 -0.88
CA SER A 84 -29.49 -10.45 0.13
C SER A 84 -30.45 -9.41 -0.46
N GLY A 85 -30.28 -9.10 -1.73
CA GLY A 85 -31.07 -8.06 -2.44
C GLY A 85 -30.86 -6.63 -1.95
N ILE A 86 -29.90 -6.38 -1.06
CA ILE A 86 -29.59 -5.03 -0.56
C ILE A 86 -28.80 -4.23 -1.59
N ASN A 87 -28.97 -2.91 -1.56
CA ASN A 87 -28.10 -1.99 -2.28
C ASN A 87 -26.90 -1.64 -1.36
N PRO A 88 -25.64 -2.00 -1.72
CA PRO A 88 -24.49 -1.76 -0.87
C PRO A 88 -24.16 -0.27 -0.67
N TYR A 89 -24.79 0.64 -1.42
CA TYR A 89 -24.65 2.09 -1.22
C TYR A 89 -25.61 2.65 -0.18
N ASP A 90 -26.60 1.89 0.26
CA ASP A 90 -27.45 2.24 1.39
C ASP A 90 -26.75 1.96 2.70
N ILE A 91 -27.22 2.57 3.79
CA ILE A 91 -26.65 2.34 5.11
C ILE A 91 -27.27 1.07 5.69
N LEU A 92 -26.42 0.13 6.06
CA LEU A 92 -26.76 -1.04 6.81
C LEU A 92 -26.16 -0.92 8.23
N THR A 93 -26.95 -1.12 9.26
CA THR A 93 -26.46 -1.14 10.64
C THR A 93 -25.80 -2.49 10.99
N GLU A 94 -25.03 -2.52 12.08
CA GLU A 94 -24.42 -3.76 12.59
C GLU A 94 -25.48 -4.84 12.87
N GLU A 95 -26.62 -4.47 13.47
CA GLU A 95 -27.74 -5.40 13.76
C GLU A 95 -28.34 -5.98 12.45
N GLN A 96 -28.58 -5.12 11.46
CA GLN A 96 -29.09 -5.54 10.16
C GLN A 96 -28.10 -6.45 9.42
N PHE A 97 -26.79 -6.13 9.52
CA PHE A 97 -25.74 -6.95 8.94
C PHE A 97 -25.74 -8.37 9.52
N TYR A 98 -25.74 -8.50 10.83
CA TYR A 98 -25.78 -9.82 11.47
C TYR A 98 -27.08 -10.57 11.22
N LYS A 99 -28.22 -9.86 11.10
CA LYS A 99 -29.49 -10.47 10.74
C LYS A 99 -29.49 -11.07 9.34
N LEU A 100 -28.81 -10.43 8.38
CA LEU A 100 -28.76 -10.88 6.99
C LEU A 100 -27.69 -11.95 6.76
N PHE A 101 -26.53 -11.79 7.37
CA PHE A 101 -25.34 -12.57 7.02
C PHE A 101 -24.84 -13.48 8.16
N GLY A 102 -25.47 -13.45 9.32
CA GLY A 102 -24.99 -14.18 10.51
C GLY A 102 -23.67 -13.59 11.01
N THR A 103 -22.76 -14.46 11.45
CA THR A 103 -21.42 -14.09 11.95
C THR A 103 -20.35 -14.49 10.94
N PRO A 104 -20.21 -13.74 9.83
CA PRO A 104 -19.29 -14.13 8.77
C PRO A 104 -17.84 -14.02 9.24
N LYS A 105 -17.02 -14.97 8.80
CA LYS A 105 -15.59 -14.99 9.05
C LYS A 105 -14.85 -14.92 7.72
N HIS A 106 -13.78 -14.15 7.71
CA HIS A 106 -12.90 -14.08 6.56
C HIS A 106 -12.37 -15.48 6.22
N GLU A 107 -12.58 -15.92 4.97
CA GLU A 107 -12.32 -17.29 4.54
C GLU A 107 -10.88 -17.74 4.78
N PHE A 108 -9.92 -16.86 4.51
CA PHE A 108 -8.51 -17.16 4.64
C PHE A 108 -7.98 -17.08 6.07
N THR A 109 -8.43 -16.10 6.86
CA THR A 109 -7.89 -15.84 8.21
C THR A 109 -8.74 -16.37 9.34
N GLY A 110 -9.99 -16.75 9.08
CA GLY A 110 -10.98 -17.15 10.10
C GLY A 110 -11.44 -16.02 11.03
N VAL A 111 -11.06 -14.77 10.73
CA VAL A 111 -11.36 -13.60 11.58
C VAL A 111 -12.73 -13.03 11.23
N ASN A 112 -13.55 -12.74 12.25
CA ASN A 112 -14.67 -11.83 12.11
C ASN A 112 -14.18 -10.39 12.33
N TYR A 113 -14.03 -9.64 11.25
CA TYR A 113 -13.50 -8.27 11.30
C TYR A 113 -14.44 -7.29 12.00
N VAL A 114 -15.75 -7.52 11.97
CA VAL A 114 -16.72 -6.66 12.65
C VAL A 114 -16.53 -6.78 14.18
N GLU A 115 -16.48 -8.00 14.70
CA GLU A 115 -16.21 -8.24 16.12
C GLU A 115 -14.81 -7.73 16.53
N LEU A 116 -13.80 -7.98 15.70
CA LEU A 116 -12.44 -7.54 15.96
C LEU A 116 -12.37 -6.01 16.08
N TYR A 117 -12.93 -5.29 15.11
CA TYR A 117 -12.91 -3.83 15.11
C TYR A 117 -13.77 -3.24 16.22
N LYS A 118 -14.89 -3.88 16.54
CA LYS A 118 -15.70 -3.51 17.69
C LYS A 118 -14.91 -3.63 19.00
N SER A 119 -14.18 -4.74 19.17
CA SER A 119 -13.35 -4.97 20.36
C SER A 119 -12.23 -3.93 20.52
N TYR A 120 -11.66 -3.46 19.42
CA TYR A 120 -10.62 -2.42 19.46
C TYR A 120 -11.20 -1.01 19.61
N GLY A 121 -12.38 -0.76 19.04
CA GLY A 121 -13.07 0.52 19.15
C GLY A 121 -13.67 0.78 20.54
N GLY A 122 -13.87 -0.29 21.33
CA GLY A 122 -14.46 -0.20 22.67
C GLY A 122 -15.96 0.09 22.69
N GLU A 123 -16.48 0.42 23.88
CA GLU A 123 -17.92 0.65 24.12
C GLU A 123 -18.50 1.82 23.31
N ASN A 124 -17.69 2.84 23.02
CA ASN A 124 -18.09 4.02 22.26
C ASN A 124 -17.95 3.86 20.75
N CYS A 125 -17.79 2.64 20.26
CA CYS A 125 -17.64 2.33 18.84
C CYS A 125 -18.96 1.80 18.24
N GLU A 126 -19.38 2.37 17.12
CA GLU A 126 -20.50 1.94 16.30
C GLU A 126 -19.98 1.54 14.92
N ILE A 127 -20.51 0.47 14.33
CA ILE A 127 -20.15 0.01 12.99
C ILE A 127 -21.36 0.12 12.07
N ILE A 128 -21.13 0.66 10.89
CA ILE A 128 -22.09 0.74 9.79
C ILE A 128 -21.44 0.25 8.50
N PHE A 129 -22.27 -0.11 7.53
CA PHE A 129 -21.80 -0.58 6.22
C PHE A 129 -22.41 0.28 5.14
N SER A 130 -21.59 0.78 4.23
CA SER A 130 -22.03 1.47 3.02
C SER A 130 -20.85 1.70 2.09
N ASN A 131 -21.05 1.50 0.78
CA ASN A 131 -20.05 1.82 -0.25
C ASN A 131 -20.07 3.30 -0.66
N ASN A 132 -21.02 4.08 -0.15
CA ASN A 132 -21.03 5.52 -0.33
C ASN A 132 -20.23 6.19 0.80
N PRO A 133 -19.05 6.78 0.56
CA PRO A 133 -18.24 7.39 1.62
C PRO A 133 -18.97 8.52 2.35
N CYS A 134 -19.94 9.18 1.69
CA CYS A 134 -20.70 10.26 2.29
C CYS A 134 -21.78 9.79 3.28
N SER A 135 -22.04 8.48 3.39
CA SER A 135 -23.01 7.94 4.34
C SER A 135 -22.65 8.24 5.79
N ILE A 136 -21.35 8.34 6.12
CA ILE A 136 -20.84 8.69 7.44
C ILE A 136 -21.31 10.05 7.92
N LEU A 137 -21.61 10.98 6.99
CA LEU A 137 -22.02 12.34 7.30
C LEU A 137 -23.38 12.44 7.97
N LYS A 138 -24.18 11.35 7.97
CA LYS A 138 -25.41 11.25 8.78
C LYS A 138 -25.12 11.11 10.28
N TYR A 139 -23.91 10.70 10.65
CA TYR A 139 -23.49 10.46 12.02
C TYR A 139 -22.59 11.58 12.55
N THR A 140 -21.67 12.07 11.72
CA THR A 140 -20.73 13.14 12.09
C THR A 140 -20.17 13.81 10.85
N LYS A 141 -19.80 15.09 10.97
CA LYS A 141 -19.09 15.85 9.93
C LYS A 141 -17.57 15.87 10.11
N ASN A 142 -17.07 15.19 11.14
CA ASN A 142 -15.64 15.05 11.42
C ASN A 142 -15.21 13.63 11.04
N VAL A 143 -14.35 13.49 10.04
CA VAL A 143 -14.07 12.20 9.40
C VAL A 143 -12.57 11.93 9.33
N ILE A 144 -12.17 10.71 9.71
CA ILE A 144 -10.89 10.12 9.35
C ILE A 144 -11.12 9.25 8.12
N ASN A 145 -10.47 9.61 7.03
CA ASN A 145 -10.46 8.83 5.82
C ASN A 145 -9.30 7.80 5.87
N ALA A 146 -9.64 6.53 6.01
CA ALA A 146 -8.69 5.43 6.05
C ALA A 146 -8.55 4.68 4.71
N ASP A 147 -9.20 5.18 3.67
CA ASP A 147 -8.99 4.76 2.28
C ASP A 147 -7.54 5.06 1.87
N ILE A 148 -6.87 4.10 1.26
CA ILE A 148 -5.45 4.20 0.92
C ILE A 148 -5.26 4.68 -0.51
N HIS A 149 -5.92 4.05 -1.49
CA HIS A 149 -5.65 4.30 -2.91
C HIS A 149 -6.45 5.46 -3.49
N THR A 150 -7.70 5.62 -3.07
CA THR A 150 -8.58 6.69 -3.56
C THR A 150 -8.77 7.81 -2.55
N ARG A 151 -7.92 7.89 -1.51
CA ARG A 151 -8.06 8.83 -0.38
C ARG A 151 -8.25 10.29 -0.78
N ASP A 152 -7.58 10.76 -1.83
CA ASP A 152 -7.70 12.15 -2.26
C ASP A 152 -9.07 12.43 -2.92
N LEU A 153 -9.58 11.46 -3.69
CA LEU A 153 -10.92 11.54 -4.26
C LEU A 153 -11.98 11.47 -3.17
N THR A 154 -11.85 10.51 -2.26
CA THR A 154 -12.76 10.33 -1.12
C THR A 154 -12.80 11.57 -0.24
N LYS A 155 -11.64 12.17 0.08
CA LYS A 155 -11.55 13.45 0.82
C LYS A 155 -12.30 14.58 0.09
N LYS A 156 -12.13 14.71 -1.23
CA LYS A 156 -12.86 15.71 -2.03
C LYS A 156 -14.37 15.48 -2.02
N MET A 157 -14.81 14.22 -2.12
CA MET A 157 -16.24 13.86 -2.07
C MET A 157 -16.86 14.25 -0.72
N LEU A 158 -16.23 13.92 0.39
CA LEU A 158 -16.67 14.24 1.75
C LEU A 158 -16.78 15.74 1.98
N LEU A 159 -15.74 16.51 1.61
CA LEU A 159 -15.75 17.95 1.74
C LEU A 159 -16.86 18.59 0.89
N LYS A 160 -17.04 18.12 -0.35
CA LYS A 160 -18.14 18.60 -1.22
C LYS A 160 -19.52 18.25 -0.66
N ALA A 161 -19.65 17.13 0.06
CA ALA A 161 -20.90 16.71 0.70
C ALA A 161 -21.16 17.38 2.07
N GLY A 162 -20.28 18.27 2.52
CA GLY A 162 -20.48 19.08 3.74
C GLY A 162 -19.80 18.54 5.00
N ALA A 163 -18.76 17.73 4.86
CA ALA A 163 -17.87 17.42 5.99
C ALA A 163 -17.20 18.72 6.50
N GLU A 164 -17.15 18.89 7.81
CA GLU A 164 -16.47 20.02 8.45
C GLU A 164 -14.96 19.83 8.50
N LYS A 165 -14.54 18.59 8.76
CA LYS A 165 -13.13 18.22 8.82
C LYS A 165 -12.91 16.82 8.28
N VAL A 166 -11.97 16.68 7.36
CA VAL A 166 -11.53 15.39 6.84
C VAL A 166 -10.01 15.28 6.99
N VAL A 167 -9.58 14.29 7.76
CA VAL A 167 -8.20 13.94 8.03
C VAL A 167 -7.94 12.57 7.40
N SER A 168 -6.91 12.42 6.59
CA SER A 168 -6.48 11.12 6.06
C SER A 168 -5.47 10.46 7.01
N LEU A 169 -5.19 9.16 6.84
CA LEU A 169 -4.15 8.49 7.64
C LEU A 169 -2.78 9.17 7.46
N SER A 170 -2.51 9.74 6.29
CA SER A 170 -1.28 10.52 6.05
C SER A 170 -1.20 11.82 6.83
N ASP A 171 -2.31 12.33 7.31
CA ASP A 171 -2.36 13.57 8.10
C ASP A 171 -2.17 13.31 9.62
N ILE A 172 -2.13 12.03 10.05
CA ILE A 172 -1.92 11.63 11.45
C ILE A 172 -0.47 11.21 11.64
N LEU A 173 0.22 11.77 12.64
CA LEU A 173 1.66 11.64 12.86
C LEU A 173 2.50 12.05 11.63
N ASN A 174 2.04 13.06 10.90
CA ASN A 174 2.85 13.74 9.90
C ASN A 174 3.86 14.73 10.52
N GLU A 175 3.71 15.00 11.81
CA GLU A 175 4.64 15.73 12.67
C GLU A 175 4.86 14.95 13.96
N SER A 176 5.97 15.22 14.67
CA SER A 176 6.26 14.57 15.94
C SER A 176 5.30 15.02 17.04
N VAL A 177 4.72 14.08 17.76
CA VAL A 177 3.88 14.29 18.93
C VAL A 177 4.54 13.61 20.11
N ASN A 178 4.73 14.33 21.24
CA ASN A 178 5.41 13.81 22.43
C ASN A 178 6.81 13.21 22.16
N ASN A 179 7.55 13.76 21.22
CA ASN A 179 8.83 13.23 20.73
C ASN A 179 8.70 11.86 20.03
N SER A 180 7.53 11.48 19.53
CA SER A 180 7.34 10.27 18.74
C SER A 180 8.10 10.32 17.41
N GLY A 181 8.26 9.15 16.80
CA GLY A 181 8.48 9.06 15.36
C GLY A 181 7.33 9.71 14.57
N PHE A 182 7.60 10.06 13.34
CA PHE A 182 6.60 10.62 12.41
C PHE A 182 7.05 10.41 10.96
N ASN A 183 6.13 10.60 10.02
CA ASN A 183 6.50 10.69 8.61
C ASN A 183 5.73 11.85 7.96
N PRO A 184 6.42 12.87 7.41
CA PRO A 184 5.78 14.09 6.92
C PRO A 184 4.92 13.88 5.67
N GLU A 185 5.18 12.82 4.90
CA GLU A 185 4.47 12.51 3.66
C GLU A 185 3.37 11.45 3.87
N TYR A 186 3.69 10.42 4.64
CA TYR A 186 2.82 9.24 4.76
C TYR A 186 2.10 9.12 6.11
N GLY A 187 2.52 9.86 7.14
CA GLY A 187 1.91 9.78 8.47
C GLY A 187 1.81 8.34 8.96
N LEU A 188 0.57 7.86 9.18
CA LEU A 188 0.28 6.47 9.56
C LEU A 188 0.23 5.49 8.38
N LEU A 189 0.22 5.97 7.12
CA LEU A 189 0.27 5.07 5.97
C LEU A 189 1.58 4.28 5.96
N GLY A 190 1.50 2.97 5.66
CA GLY A 190 2.66 2.08 5.65
C GLY A 190 3.19 1.71 7.03
N SER A 191 2.53 2.17 8.11
CA SER A 191 2.90 1.76 9.46
C SER A 191 2.58 0.29 9.73
N ASN A 192 3.35 -0.33 10.61
CA ASN A 192 3.19 -1.74 10.95
C ASN A 192 3.32 -1.95 12.47
N VAL A 193 2.76 -3.06 12.95
CA VAL A 193 2.89 -3.48 14.36
C VAL A 193 4.37 -3.65 14.73
N SER A 194 4.75 -3.05 15.85
CA SER A 194 6.03 -3.30 16.50
C SER A 194 5.85 -4.05 17.81
N THR A 195 4.90 -3.61 18.63
CA THR A 195 4.42 -4.28 19.85
C THR A 195 2.92 -4.06 19.98
N ASP A 196 2.27 -4.57 21.00
CA ASP A 196 0.83 -4.38 21.25
C ASP A 196 0.43 -2.91 21.52
N GLU A 197 1.38 -2.04 21.82
CA GLU A 197 1.16 -0.62 22.12
C GLU A 197 2.03 0.32 21.27
N GLN A 198 2.75 -0.22 20.26
CA GLN A 198 3.66 0.59 19.46
C GLN A 198 3.61 0.18 17.98
N VAL A 199 3.61 1.18 17.12
CA VAL A 199 3.73 1.02 15.66
C VAL A 199 5.10 1.50 15.17
N LYS A 200 5.64 0.82 14.18
CA LYS A 200 6.75 1.28 13.37
C LYS A 200 6.15 2.09 12.21
N LEU A 201 6.59 3.30 12.05
CA LEU A 201 6.18 4.17 10.95
C LEU A 201 7.02 3.92 9.69
N PHE A 202 6.53 4.39 8.58
CA PHE A 202 7.27 4.35 7.31
C PHE A 202 8.53 5.22 7.42
N PRO A 203 9.68 4.82 6.85
CA PRO A 203 10.93 5.55 7.02
C PRO A 203 10.89 6.94 6.36
N LYS A 204 11.63 7.87 6.96
CA LYS A 204 11.82 9.24 6.44
C LYS A 204 13.08 9.31 5.58
N ASP A 205 13.16 10.37 4.76
CA ASP A 205 14.39 10.74 4.02
C ASP A 205 14.99 9.59 3.21
N THR A 206 14.14 8.73 2.65
CA THR A 206 14.54 7.50 1.98
C THR A 206 15.39 7.74 0.75
N MET A 207 15.16 8.84 0.01
CA MET A 207 16.01 9.25 -1.11
C MET A 207 17.44 9.59 -0.66
N GLN A 208 17.57 10.33 0.45
CA GLN A 208 18.88 10.68 0.99
C GLN A 208 19.59 9.43 1.53
N PHE A 209 18.86 8.55 2.22
CA PHE A 209 19.40 7.27 2.69
C PHE A 209 19.96 6.42 1.55
N ALA A 210 19.24 6.30 0.43
CA ALA A 210 19.71 5.56 -0.74
C ALA A 210 21.00 6.16 -1.32
N LYS A 211 21.11 7.49 -1.40
CA LYS A 211 22.32 8.20 -1.85
C LYS A 211 23.50 8.01 -0.92
N ASP A 212 23.27 8.04 0.38
CA ASP A 212 24.32 7.85 1.38
C ASP A 212 24.83 6.40 1.36
N LEU A 213 23.92 5.43 1.19
CA LEU A 213 24.29 4.03 1.03
C LEU A 213 25.15 3.82 -0.26
N GLN A 214 24.81 4.46 -1.37
CA GLN A 214 25.60 4.43 -2.61
C GLN A 214 27.00 5.00 -2.39
N LYS A 215 27.13 6.13 -1.69
CA LYS A 215 28.42 6.75 -1.37
C LYS A 215 29.28 5.82 -0.53
N GLU A 216 28.67 5.15 0.45
CA GLU A 216 29.36 4.21 1.34
C GLU A 216 29.87 2.98 0.56
N PHE A 217 29.10 2.44 -0.37
CA PHE A 217 29.56 1.38 -1.26
C PHE A 217 30.74 1.85 -2.14
N LYS A 218 30.64 3.05 -2.70
CA LYS A 218 31.72 3.62 -3.52
C LYS A 218 33.00 3.81 -2.71
N SER A 219 32.90 4.33 -1.50
CA SER A 219 34.04 4.53 -0.59
C SER A 219 34.70 3.21 -0.23
N ARG A 220 33.96 2.20 0.15
CA ARG A 220 34.50 0.92 0.66
C ARG A 220 34.91 -0.07 -0.41
N LYS A 221 34.26 -0.03 -1.57
CA LYS A 221 34.43 -1.03 -2.65
C LYS A 221 34.94 -0.47 -3.97
N GLY A 222 35.06 0.86 -4.09
CA GLY A 222 35.46 1.53 -5.33
C GLY A 222 34.46 1.38 -6.48
N LYS A 223 33.24 0.89 -6.21
CA LYS A 223 32.20 0.60 -7.21
C LYS A 223 30.99 1.48 -6.97
N THR A 224 30.45 2.07 -8.04
CA THR A 224 29.12 2.69 -8.01
C THR A 224 28.08 1.58 -8.10
N ILE A 225 27.25 1.47 -7.06
CA ILE A 225 26.19 0.48 -6.94
C ILE A 225 24.89 1.24 -6.76
N GLU A 226 23.93 1.04 -7.63
CA GLU A 226 22.60 1.62 -7.46
C GLU A 226 21.91 1.06 -6.23
N CYS A 227 21.29 1.93 -5.44
CA CYS A 227 20.65 1.60 -4.18
C CYS A 227 19.19 2.04 -4.19
N MET A 228 18.34 1.27 -3.53
CA MET A 228 16.94 1.63 -3.33
C MET A 228 16.41 1.09 -2.00
N ILE A 229 15.39 1.76 -1.51
CA ILE A 229 14.54 1.27 -0.43
C ILE A 229 13.30 0.67 -1.07
N TYR A 230 12.88 -0.51 -0.62
CA TYR A 230 11.64 -1.13 -1.07
C TYR A 230 10.67 -1.37 0.08
N GLY A 231 9.41 -1.18 -0.21
CA GLY A 231 8.28 -1.56 0.61
C GLY A 231 7.64 -2.86 0.09
N ASP A 232 6.57 -3.28 0.73
CA ASP A 232 5.80 -4.43 0.30
C ASP A 232 5.23 -4.21 -1.10
N GLY A 233 5.49 -5.13 -1.99
CA GLY A 233 4.97 -5.12 -3.35
C GLY A 233 3.48 -5.42 -3.40
N ALA A 234 2.86 -5.09 -4.54
CA ALA A 234 1.49 -5.47 -4.81
C ALA A 234 1.45 -6.83 -5.50
N PHE A 235 0.91 -7.84 -4.85
CA PHE A 235 0.61 -9.13 -5.46
C PHE A 235 -0.72 -9.68 -4.98
N LYS A 236 -1.33 -10.51 -5.81
CA LYS A 236 -2.60 -11.16 -5.49
C LYS A 236 -2.31 -12.58 -5.00
N ASP A 237 -2.68 -12.87 -3.76
CA ASP A 237 -2.63 -14.22 -3.24
C ASP A 237 -3.58 -15.13 -4.04
N PRO A 238 -3.11 -16.25 -4.61
CA PRO A 238 -3.93 -17.11 -5.45
C PRO A 238 -4.97 -17.93 -4.67
N VAL A 239 -4.75 -18.16 -3.38
CA VAL A 239 -5.66 -18.92 -2.51
C VAL A 239 -6.67 -18.01 -1.84
N GLY A 240 -6.21 -16.98 -1.14
CA GLY A 240 -7.07 -15.99 -0.48
C GLY A 240 -7.73 -15.01 -1.44
N LYS A 241 -7.25 -14.92 -2.67
CA LYS A 241 -7.73 -14.00 -3.72
C LYS A 241 -7.70 -12.52 -3.33
N ILE A 242 -6.93 -12.18 -2.31
CA ILE A 242 -6.73 -10.82 -1.83
C ILE A 242 -5.50 -10.18 -2.47
N TRP A 243 -5.50 -8.86 -2.57
CA TRP A 243 -4.31 -8.09 -2.90
C TRP A 243 -3.57 -7.77 -1.61
N GLU A 244 -2.34 -8.23 -1.51
CA GLU A 244 -1.45 -7.80 -0.43
C GLU A 244 -0.80 -6.48 -0.84
N LEU A 245 -1.34 -5.40 -0.31
CA LEU A 245 -0.83 -4.04 -0.47
C LEU A 245 -0.58 -3.48 0.93
N ALA A 246 0.66 -3.38 1.26
CA ALA A 246 1.02 -3.02 2.62
C ALA A 246 1.54 -1.60 2.73
N ASP A 247 2.32 -1.15 1.76
CA ASP A 247 3.01 0.12 1.82
C ASP A 247 2.40 1.16 0.87
N PRO A 248 2.47 2.45 1.20
CA PRO A 248 1.94 3.51 0.36
C PRO A 248 2.67 3.63 -0.98
N VAL A 249 3.92 3.18 -1.04
CA VAL A 249 4.73 3.08 -2.26
C VAL A 249 5.68 1.88 -2.18
N VAL A 250 5.92 1.24 -3.33
CA VAL A 250 6.81 0.07 -3.45
C VAL A 250 8.30 0.48 -3.39
N SER A 251 8.62 1.69 -3.82
CA SER A 251 10.01 2.20 -3.89
C SER A 251 10.08 3.65 -3.42
N PRO A 252 10.10 3.88 -2.10
CA PRO A 252 10.07 5.22 -1.53
C PRO A 252 11.35 6.02 -1.71
N GLY A 253 12.48 5.36 -1.96
CA GLY A 253 13.76 6.02 -2.15
C GLY A 253 14.71 5.22 -3.02
N TYR A 254 15.44 5.90 -3.92
CA TYR A 254 16.36 5.25 -4.86
C TYR A 254 17.39 6.23 -5.40
N THR A 255 18.48 5.69 -5.95
CA THR A 255 19.54 6.48 -6.59
C THR A 255 19.23 6.76 -8.06
N ASP A 256 19.82 7.81 -8.61
CA ASP A 256 19.45 8.40 -9.91
C ASP A 256 19.57 7.41 -11.08
N GLY A 257 20.47 6.42 -11.02
CA GLY A 257 20.61 5.39 -12.04
C GLY A 257 19.42 4.42 -12.16
N LEU A 258 18.50 4.45 -11.18
CA LEU A 258 17.27 3.66 -11.22
C LEU A 258 16.06 4.46 -11.73
N THR A 259 16.27 5.71 -12.16
CA THR A 259 15.20 6.54 -12.70
C THR A 259 14.77 6.05 -14.07
N GLY A 260 13.44 5.98 -14.30
CA GLY A 260 12.87 5.74 -15.62
C GLY A 260 12.00 4.50 -15.72
N LEU A 261 11.68 4.18 -16.96
CA LEU A 261 10.88 3.02 -17.36
C LEU A 261 11.76 2.04 -18.14
N PRO A 262 11.53 0.72 -18.03
CA PRO A 262 12.11 -0.23 -18.95
C PRO A 262 11.70 0.12 -20.38
N ASN A 263 12.68 0.18 -21.28
CA ASN A 263 12.45 0.39 -22.70
C ASN A 263 12.73 -0.91 -23.45
N GLU A 264 11.78 -1.85 -23.35
CA GLU A 264 11.95 -3.23 -23.76
C GLU A 264 11.26 -3.53 -25.09
N ILE A 265 11.95 -4.26 -25.95
CA ILE A 265 11.39 -4.84 -27.17
C ILE A 265 10.84 -6.24 -26.84
N LYS A 266 9.60 -6.50 -27.27
CA LYS A 266 9.02 -7.84 -27.23
C LYS A 266 9.65 -8.70 -28.32
N LEU A 267 10.65 -9.48 -27.93
CA LEU A 267 11.44 -10.31 -28.88
C LEU A 267 10.55 -11.23 -29.73
N LYS A 268 9.50 -11.82 -29.14
CA LYS A 268 8.55 -12.64 -29.89
C LYS A 268 7.86 -11.86 -31.00
N TYR A 269 7.43 -10.62 -30.75
CA TYR A 269 6.78 -9.77 -31.76
C TYR A 269 7.74 -9.50 -32.94
N VAL A 270 9.00 -9.19 -32.64
CA VAL A 270 10.02 -8.96 -33.67
C VAL A 270 10.31 -10.24 -34.46
N ALA A 271 10.45 -11.37 -33.77
CA ALA A 271 10.65 -12.67 -34.39
C ALA A 271 9.53 -13.02 -35.37
N ASP A 272 8.27 -12.86 -34.93
CA ASP A 272 7.11 -13.24 -35.71
C ASP A 272 6.81 -12.27 -36.87
N ASN A 273 7.10 -10.97 -36.72
CA ASN A 273 6.63 -9.94 -37.67
C ASN A 273 7.75 -9.25 -38.47
N THR A 274 9.00 -9.29 -38.01
CA THR A 274 10.09 -8.55 -38.65
C THR A 274 11.14 -9.46 -39.25
N ILE A 275 11.51 -10.54 -38.56
CA ILE A 275 12.59 -11.45 -38.95
C ILE A 275 12.12 -12.91 -39.13
N GLY A 276 10.82 -13.13 -39.28
CA GLY A 276 10.21 -14.49 -39.33
C GLY A 276 10.76 -15.41 -40.41
N ASN A 277 11.40 -14.88 -41.45
CA ASN A 277 12.04 -15.63 -42.52
C ASN A 277 13.52 -15.98 -42.24
N LEU A 278 14.10 -15.47 -41.16
CA LEU A 278 15.50 -15.70 -40.79
C LEU A 278 15.60 -16.85 -39.79
N GLN A 279 16.71 -17.56 -39.81
CA GLN A 279 16.99 -18.67 -38.89
C GLN A 279 18.45 -18.61 -38.38
N GLY A 280 18.73 -19.30 -37.26
CA GLY A 280 20.07 -19.42 -36.71
C GLY A 280 20.77 -18.08 -36.41
N GLU A 281 22.03 -17.98 -36.82
CA GLU A 281 22.87 -16.81 -36.57
C GLU A 281 22.34 -15.54 -37.28
N ASP A 282 21.74 -15.65 -38.44
CA ASP A 282 21.18 -14.48 -39.16
C ASP A 282 20.00 -13.87 -38.39
N ALA A 283 19.12 -14.70 -37.83
CA ALA A 283 18.04 -14.20 -36.97
C ALA A 283 18.56 -13.57 -35.70
N GLN A 284 19.60 -14.14 -35.09
CA GLN A 284 20.22 -13.58 -33.89
C GLN A 284 20.86 -12.21 -34.17
N ASN A 285 21.65 -12.10 -35.26
CA ASN A 285 22.30 -10.86 -35.63
C ASN A 285 21.27 -9.76 -35.97
N ALA A 286 20.24 -10.09 -36.71
CA ALA A 286 19.14 -9.18 -37.03
C ALA A 286 18.44 -8.68 -35.75
N MET A 287 18.18 -9.57 -34.79
CA MET A 287 17.58 -9.20 -33.51
C MET A 287 18.47 -8.26 -32.71
N ILE A 288 19.80 -8.52 -32.66
CA ILE A 288 20.78 -7.67 -32.00
C ILE A 288 20.77 -6.26 -32.62
N GLU A 289 20.75 -6.15 -33.95
CA GLU A 289 20.71 -4.85 -34.63
C GLU A 289 19.40 -4.11 -34.33
N ILE A 290 18.25 -4.77 -34.29
CA ILE A 290 16.97 -4.16 -33.91
C ILE A 290 17.02 -3.65 -32.47
N ILE A 291 17.61 -4.39 -31.54
CA ILE A 291 17.78 -3.95 -30.14
C ILE A 291 18.68 -2.72 -30.07
N LYS A 292 19.79 -2.69 -30.81
CA LYS A 292 20.71 -1.54 -30.85
C LYS A 292 20.07 -0.29 -31.43
N GLN A 293 19.23 -0.45 -32.44
CA GLN A 293 18.60 0.67 -33.19
C GLN A 293 17.25 1.08 -32.59
N LYS A 294 16.78 0.44 -31.51
CA LYS A 294 15.49 0.76 -30.91
C LYS A 294 15.38 2.23 -30.50
N ASN A 295 14.19 2.79 -30.66
CA ASN A 295 13.90 4.14 -30.21
C ASN A 295 14.07 4.29 -28.68
N LYS A 296 14.43 5.49 -28.24
CA LYS A 296 14.54 5.81 -26.80
C LYS A 296 13.19 5.72 -26.08
N ASP A 297 12.09 5.89 -26.81
CA ASP A 297 10.72 5.74 -26.30
C ASP A 297 9.94 4.79 -27.22
N LEU A 298 9.59 3.62 -26.68
CA LEU A 298 8.79 2.60 -27.36
C LEU A 298 7.30 2.67 -26.99
N LYS A 299 6.90 3.69 -26.25
CA LYS A 299 5.51 3.85 -25.83
C LYS A 299 4.58 3.93 -27.05
N ASN A 300 3.51 3.13 -27.00
CA ASN A 300 2.51 2.99 -28.07
C ASN A 300 3.04 2.39 -29.38
N GLN A 301 4.24 1.80 -29.39
CA GLN A 301 4.77 1.09 -30.57
C GLN A 301 4.42 -0.40 -30.49
N ASN A 302 4.18 -1.02 -31.64
CA ASN A 302 3.83 -2.45 -31.73
C ASN A 302 4.94 -3.34 -31.16
N VAL A 303 6.19 -2.97 -31.27
CA VAL A 303 7.33 -3.69 -30.74
C VAL A 303 7.36 -3.79 -29.22
N SER A 304 6.58 -2.98 -28.51
CA SER A 304 6.42 -3.02 -27.06
C SER A 304 5.07 -3.56 -26.60
N LEU A 305 4.22 -4.07 -27.50
CA LEU A 305 2.93 -4.61 -27.17
C LEU A 305 3.01 -5.76 -26.15
N GLY A 306 2.22 -5.64 -25.09
CA GLY A 306 2.16 -6.63 -24.00
C GLY A 306 3.25 -6.46 -22.95
N THR A 307 4.14 -5.45 -23.06
CA THR A 307 4.97 -4.99 -21.96
C THR A 307 4.16 -4.01 -21.12
N THR A 308 4.18 -4.16 -19.79
CA THR A 308 3.54 -3.19 -18.90
C THR A 308 4.55 -2.13 -18.53
N PRO A 309 4.33 -0.84 -18.89
CA PRO A 309 5.24 0.22 -18.48
C PRO A 309 5.18 0.36 -16.95
N ARG A 310 6.26 -0.03 -16.29
CA ARG A 310 6.48 0.14 -14.85
C ARG A 310 7.72 0.97 -14.63
N ARG A 311 7.79 1.68 -13.53
CA ARG A 311 9.07 2.26 -13.11
C ARG A 311 10.06 1.14 -12.83
N LEU A 312 11.32 1.36 -13.17
CA LEU A 312 12.41 0.41 -12.85
C LEU A 312 12.42 0.09 -11.35
N THR A 313 12.22 1.09 -10.53
CA THR A 313 12.17 0.99 -9.08
C THR A 313 11.02 0.12 -8.59
N ASP A 314 9.82 0.24 -9.18
CA ASP A 314 8.67 -0.58 -8.79
C ASP A 314 8.85 -2.05 -9.19
N LEU A 315 9.47 -2.28 -10.35
CA LEU A 315 9.83 -3.63 -10.80
C LEU A 315 10.86 -4.28 -9.87
N LEU A 316 11.92 -3.56 -9.54
CA LEU A 316 12.98 -4.04 -8.65
C LEU A 316 12.49 -4.17 -7.20
N GLY A 317 11.64 -3.26 -6.73
CA GLY A 317 11.02 -3.32 -5.42
C GLY A 317 10.16 -4.57 -5.27
N SER A 318 9.27 -4.84 -6.23
CA SER A 318 8.44 -6.05 -6.23
C SER A 318 9.28 -7.34 -6.32
N LEU A 319 10.34 -7.34 -7.14
CA LEU A 319 11.27 -8.47 -7.22
C LEU A 319 11.98 -8.70 -5.89
N SER A 320 12.39 -7.62 -5.21
CA SER A 320 13.08 -7.70 -3.93
C SER A 320 12.16 -8.24 -2.83
N ASP A 321 10.93 -7.77 -2.78
CA ASP A 321 9.91 -8.22 -1.84
C ASP A 321 9.62 -9.73 -2.02
N LEU A 322 9.32 -10.16 -3.24
CA LEU A 322 9.10 -11.57 -3.55
C LEU A 322 10.31 -12.47 -3.22
N THR A 323 11.53 -11.94 -3.38
CA THR A 323 12.77 -12.68 -3.12
C THR A 323 13.09 -12.74 -1.63
N SER A 324 12.82 -11.67 -0.89
CA SER A 324 13.10 -11.59 0.56
C SER A 324 12.16 -12.46 1.39
N GLY A 325 11.01 -12.84 0.83
CA GLY A 325 9.99 -13.59 1.55
C GLY A 325 9.35 -12.77 2.66
N SER A 326 9.13 -11.46 2.39
CA SER A 326 8.41 -10.55 3.29
C SER A 326 8.93 -10.53 4.74
N GLY A 327 10.24 -10.65 4.91
CA GLY A 327 10.89 -10.63 6.22
C GLY A 327 10.93 -11.98 6.96
N ASP A 328 10.15 -12.97 6.57
CA ASP A 328 10.14 -14.30 7.20
C ASP A 328 11.47 -15.03 7.06
N LYS A 329 12.20 -14.74 5.98
CA LYS A 329 13.54 -15.31 5.73
C LYS A 329 14.67 -14.50 6.35
N GLY A 330 14.39 -13.35 6.98
CA GLY A 330 15.41 -12.50 7.59
C GLY A 330 16.42 -11.92 6.61
N THR A 331 16.05 -11.71 5.35
CA THR A 331 16.91 -11.17 4.27
C THR A 331 16.54 -9.72 3.91
N PRO A 332 16.86 -8.74 4.76
CA PRO A 332 16.43 -7.35 4.55
C PRO A 332 17.22 -6.61 3.46
N PHE A 333 18.29 -7.22 2.95
CA PHE A 333 19.13 -6.68 1.89
C PHE A 333 19.17 -7.63 0.72
N ILE A 334 18.79 -7.12 -0.48
CA ILE A 334 18.77 -7.90 -1.72
C ILE A 334 19.82 -7.33 -2.67
N LEU A 335 20.70 -8.21 -3.15
CA LEU A 335 21.65 -7.87 -4.20
C LEU A 335 21.14 -8.41 -5.54
N ILE A 336 20.81 -7.51 -6.47
CA ILE A 336 20.37 -7.84 -7.81
C ILE A 336 21.54 -7.64 -8.76
N LYS A 337 21.96 -8.72 -9.44
CA LYS A 337 23.05 -8.69 -10.41
C LYS A 337 22.54 -9.09 -11.77
N ASN A 338 22.99 -8.41 -12.82
CA ASN A 338 22.78 -8.77 -14.22
C ASN A 338 21.31 -8.89 -14.66
N TYR A 339 20.37 -8.30 -13.91
CA TYR A 339 18.95 -8.36 -14.26
C TYR A 339 18.64 -7.60 -15.55
N PHE A 340 19.30 -6.45 -15.75
CA PHE A 340 19.17 -5.62 -16.95
C PHE A 340 20.31 -5.83 -17.94
N LYS A 341 20.76 -7.08 -18.08
CA LYS A 341 21.79 -7.38 -19.09
C LYS A 341 21.25 -7.04 -20.49
N ASN A 342 22.00 -6.24 -21.22
CA ASN A 342 21.70 -5.98 -22.61
C ASN A 342 22.18 -7.16 -23.46
N TYR A 343 21.28 -7.89 -24.09
CA TYR A 343 21.60 -9.03 -24.95
C TYR A 343 22.18 -8.63 -26.32
N ALA A 344 22.33 -7.32 -26.57
CA ALA A 344 22.95 -6.79 -27.77
C ALA A 344 24.43 -6.37 -27.56
N ASP A 345 24.96 -6.53 -26.33
CA ASP A 345 26.37 -6.26 -26.01
C ASP A 345 27.24 -7.50 -26.27
#